data_035459e0fa7c630b9470dd6fac0dcb16
#
_entry.id   035459e0fa7c630b9470dd6fac0dcb16
#
_cell.length_a   1.000
_cell.length_b   1.000
_cell.length_c   1.000
_cell.angle_alpha   90.00
_cell.angle_beta   90.00
_cell.angle_gamma   90.00
#
_symmetry.space_group_name_H-M   'P 1'
#
loop_
_entity.id
_entity.type
_entity.pdbx_description
1 polymer ?
#
loop_
_entity_poly.entity_id
_entity_poly.type
_entity_poly.pdbx_seq_one_letter_code
_entity_poly.pdbx_strand_id
1 'polypeptide(L)'
;SVDFILLINHPTLDDSSPEWQLAVTTALAEFHDMDDVSIQYSWETSGEKRNKFVYQDEDGFWAKNKVKLSIERKEAKQIYDENWEDIKVDSEFNSWRTGDLAIDVIFDSRIQDDLIKAELISGPLSLIILGIVFGTIIAALLPIGVAVLTVISAMGVTIWLSNVTDVTQYALNIITLIGIGVSVDYSLFMVNRFREELNHGRDIRTSTAITVATAGKAVFFSGITVAIGLMGMLFFENTGLPSL
;
A
#
# COMPACT_ATOMS: atom_id res chain seq x y z
N SER A 1 -3.47 -19.07 6.73
CA SER A 1 -2.10 -19.11 7.29
C SER A 1 -1.13 -18.41 6.35
N VAL A 2 -0.24 -17.63 6.91
CA VAL A 2 0.83 -16.91 6.20
C VAL A 2 2.18 -17.32 6.75
N ASP A 3 3.24 -17.08 6.00
CA ASP A 3 4.57 -17.45 6.46
C ASP A 3 5.63 -16.40 6.09
N PHE A 4 6.70 -16.39 6.88
CA PHE A 4 7.96 -15.75 6.52
C PHE A 4 9.12 -16.72 6.71
N ILE A 5 10.25 -16.39 6.11
CA ILE A 5 11.45 -17.22 6.11
C ILE A 5 12.61 -16.36 6.63
N LEU A 6 13.27 -16.84 7.66
CA LEU A 6 14.56 -16.33 8.10
C LEU A 6 15.66 -17.14 7.39
N LEU A 7 16.33 -16.50 6.43
CA LEU A 7 17.47 -17.06 5.72
C LEU A 7 18.74 -16.63 6.45
N ILE A 8 19.61 -17.58 6.74
CA ILE A 8 20.86 -17.35 7.44
C ILE A 8 22.02 -17.96 6.65
N ASN A 9 23.15 -17.26 6.66
CA ASN A 9 24.39 -17.70 6.04
C ASN A 9 25.55 -17.53 7.02
N HIS A 10 26.46 -18.48 7.01
CA HIS A 10 27.75 -18.39 7.69
C HIS A 10 28.84 -19.07 6.85
N PRO A 11 30.05 -18.53 6.76
CA PRO A 11 31.11 -19.06 5.91
C PRO A 11 31.65 -20.43 6.35
N THR A 12 31.58 -20.75 7.64
CA THR A 12 32.19 -21.97 8.18
C THR A 12 31.31 -22.82 9.08
N LEU A 13 30.26 -22.27 9.67
CA LEU A 13 29.30 -23.00 10.51
C LEU A 13 28.14 -23.50 9.68
N ASP A 14 27.62 -24.66 10.01
CA ASP A 14 26.40 -25.22 9.47
C ASP A 14 25.28 -25.28 10.53
N ASP A 15 24.09 -25.66 10.12
CA ASP A 15 22.89 -25.68 10.97
C ASP A 15 22.91 -26.79 12.05
N SER A 16 23.94 -27.64 12.08
CA SER A 16 24.13 -28.64 13.13
C SER A 16 24.94 -28.09 14.32
N SER A 17 25.59 -26.94 14.15
CA SER A 17 26.41 -26.35 15.21
C SER A 17 25.55 -25.69 16.30
N PRO A 18 25.94 -25.82 17.58
CA PRO A 18 25.20 -25.21 18.70
C PRO A 18 25.10 -23.68 18.59
N GLU A 19 26.16 -23.04 18.07
CA GLU A 19 26.21 -21.58 17.88
C GLU A 19 25.19 -21.13 16.86
N TRP A 20 25.03 -21.86 15.75
CA TRP A 20 24.01 -21.60 14.75
C TRP A 20 22.61 -21.74 15.34
N GLN A 21 22.34 -22.86 16.00
CA GLN A 21 21.03 -23.12 16.59
C GLN A 21 20.65 -22.08 17.64
N LEU A 22 21.60 -21.65 18.46
CA LEU A 22 21.39 -20.59 19.44
C LEU A 22 21.07 -19.25 18.76
N ALA A 23 21.81 -18.88 17.73
CA ALA A 23 21.58 -17.63 16.99
C ALA A 23 20.17 -17.58 16.37
N VAL A 24 19.72 -18.68 15.75
CA VAL A 24 18.39 -18.78 15.13
C VAL A 24 17.29 -18.78 16.19
N THR A 25 17.42 -19.57 17.24
CA THR A 25 16.39 -19.67 18.30
C THR A 25 16.25 -18.36 19.06
N THR A 26 17.35 -17.65 19.31
CA THR A 26 17.33 -16.32 19.92
C THR A 26 16.64 -15.30 19.02
N ALA A 27 16.94 -15.32 17.71
CA ALA A 27 16.32 -14.39 16.76
C ALA A 27 14.81 -14.63 16.58
N LEU A 28 14.33 -15.84 16.82
CA LEU A 28 12.91 -16.22 16.67
C LEU A 28 12.21 -16.41 18.02
N ALA A 29 12.82 -15.98 19.14
CA ALA A 29 12.31 -16.22 20.49
C ALA A 29 10.89 -15.68 20.69
N GLU A 30 10.61 -14.46 20.22
CA GLU A 30 9.28 -13.84 20.35
C GLU A 30 8.17 -14.65 19.64
N PHE A 31 8.51 -15.35 18.56
CA PHE A 31 7.57 -16.18 17.82
C PHE A 31 7.41 -17.59 18.40
N HIS A 32 8.35 -18.04 19.22
CA HIS A 32 8.35 -19.39 19.78
C HIS A 32 7.23 -19.58 20.83
N ASP A 33 6.91 -18.53 21.57
CA ASP A 33 5.95 -18.59 22.69
C ASP A 33 4.51 -18.26 22.27
N MET A 34 4.25 -18.07 20.95
CA MET A 34 2.91 -17.80 20.43
C MET A 34 2.17 -19.09 20.07
N ASP A 35 0.92 -19.25 20.55
CA ASP A 35 0.11 -20.47 20.40
C ASP A 35 -0.21 -20.82 18.92
N ASP A 36 -0.37 -19.80 18.04
CA ASP A 36 -0.76 -19.96 16.64
C ASP A 36 0.45 -19.92 15.67
N VAL A 37 1.68 -20.03 16.19
CA VAL A 37 2.90 -20.01 15.41
C VAL A 37 3.57 -21.37 15.41
N SER A 38 4.06 -21.79 14.25
CA SER A 38 4.88 -22.98 14.11
C SER A 38 6.16 -22.63 13.40
N ILE A 39 7.30 -22.96 14.00
CA ILE A 39 8.62 -22.73 13.44
C ILE A 39 9.15 -24.09 12.93
N GLN A 40 9.57 -24.10 11.67
CA GLN A 40 10.26 -25.23 11.07
C GLN A 40 11.73 -24.86 10.88
N TYR A 41 12.56 -25.41 11.73
CA TYR A 41 14.02 -25.19 11.67
C TYR A 41 14.65 -26.05 10.56
N SER A 42 15.76 -25.54 10.00
CA SER A 42 16.50 -26.26 8.94
C SER A 42 17.05 -27.61 9.44
N TRP A 43 17.56 -27.67 10.66
CA TRP A 43 18.14 -28.90 11.26
C TRP A 43 17.12 -29.96 11.61
N GLU A 44 15.85 -29.64 11.70
CA GLU A 44 14.76 -30.60 11.91
C GLU A 44 14.31 -31.28 10.61
N THR A 45 14.81 -30.81 9.48
CA THR A 45 14.44 -31.35 8.18
C THR A 45 15.39 -32.49 7.76
N SER A 46 14.87 -33.54 7.13
CA SER A 46 15.63 -34.68 6.68
C SER A 46 15.22 -35.15 5.27
N GLY A 47 16.07 -35.97 4.66
CA GLY A 47 15.82 -36.55 3.33
C GLY A 47 15.72 -35.51 2.22
N GLU A 48 14.85 -35.72 1.24
CA GLU A 48 14.66 -34.83 0.10
C GLU A 48 14.16 -33.40 0.51
N LYS A 49 13.48 -33.28 1.65
CA LYS A 49 13.00 -31.97 2.15
C LYS A 49 14.17 -31.10 2.58
N ARG A 50 15.23 -31.68 3.10
CA ARG A 50 16.42 -30.94 3.55
C ARG A 50 17.04 -30.10 2.43
N ASN A 51 17.10 -30.63 1.21
CA ASN A 51 17.64 -29.93 0.04
C ASN A 51 16.88 -28.65 -0.34
N LYS A 52 15.67 -28.45 0.20
CA LYS A 52 14.88 -27.21 0.03
C LYS A 52 15.17 -26.18 1.12
N PHE A 53 15.76 -26.60 2.22
CA PHE A 53 16.02 -25.76 3.40
C PHE A 53 17.48 -25.35 3.52
N VAL A 54 18.39 -26.16 3.01
CA VAL A 54 19.83 -25.90 3.12
C VAL A 54 20.52 -26.03 1.77
N TYR A 55 21.55 -25.20 1.57
CA TYR A 55 22.47 -25.37 0.47
C TYR A 55 23.83 -24.76 0.84
N GLN A 56 24.88 -25.08 0.10
CA GLN A 56 26.24 -24.59 0.31
C GLN A 56 26.81 -24.08 -1.02
N ASP A 57 27.47 -22.94 -0.97
CA ASP A 57 28.16 -22.32 -2.11
C ASP A 57 29.52 -21.73 -1.69
N GLU A 58 30.08 -20.85 -2.53
CA GLU A 58 31.38 -20.19 -2.26
C GLU A 58 31.33 -19.25 -1.07
N ASP A 59 30.15 -18.70 -0.74
CA ASP A 59 29.93 -17.77 0.39
C ASP A 59 29.66 -18.50 1.71
N GLY A 60 29.54 -19.84 1.69
CA GLY A 60 29.37 -20.66 2.87
C GLY A 60 28.10 -21.49 2.89
N PHE A 61 27.63 -21.80 4.08
CA PHE A 61 26.43 -22.59 4.32
C PHE A 61 25.21 -21.67 4.49
N TRP A 62 24.11 -22.05 3.86
CA TRP A 62 22.85 -21.31 3.85
C TRP A 62 21.73 -22.19 4.39
N ALA A 63 20.93 -21.62 5.29
CA ALA A 63 19.76 -22.34 5.80
C ALA A 63 18.54 -21.43 5.91
N LYS A 64 17.37 -22.02 5.61
CA LYS A 64 16.04 -21.42 5.70
C LYS A 64 15.35 -21.93 6.96
N ASN A 65 14.87 -20.99 7.78
CA ASN A 65 14.01 -21.30 8.91
C ASN A 65 12.64 -20.69 8.62
N LYS A 66 11.60 -21.52 8.56
CA LYS A 66 10.27 -21.09 8.16
C LYS A 66 9.39 -20.90 9.36
N VAL A 67 8.83 -19.69 9.51
CA VAL A 67 7.86 -19.35 10.54
C VAL A 67 6.49 -19.24 9.88
N LYS A 68 5.55 -20.05 10.33
CA LYS A 68 4.18 -20.09 9.85
C LYS A 68 3.24 -19.62 10.93
N LEU A 69 2.41 -18.62 10.61
CA LEU A 69 1.38 -18.09 11.46
C LEU A 69 0.01 -18.60 10.99
N SER A 70 -0.74 -19.22 11.89
CA SER A 70 -2.06 -19.82 11.61
C SER A 70 -3.21 -18.88 11.98
N ILE A 71 -3.01 -17.58 11.79
CA ILE A 71 -3.91 -16.48 12.07
C ILE A 71 -4.32 -15.75 10.79
N GLU A 72 -5.17 -14.73 10.90
CA GLU A 72 -5.54 -13.87 9.78
C GLU A 72 -4.34 -13.05 9.27
N ARG A 73 -4.30 -12.80 7.95
CA ARG A 73 -3.17 -12.11 7.30
C ARG A 73 -2.92 -10.71 7.88
N LYS A 74 -3.99 -10.00 8.25
CA LYS A 74 -3.89 -8.65 8.82
C LYS A 74 -3.22 -8.67 10.19
N GLU A 75 -3.61 -9.58 11.04
CA GLU A 75 -3.06 -9.79 12.38
C GLU A 75 -1.60 -10.27 12.29
N ALA A 76 -1.32 -11.21 11.38
CA ALA A 76 0.03 -11.69 11.13
C ALA A 76 0.99 -10.57 10.67
N LYS A 77 0.52 -9.65 9.82
CA LYS A 77 1.30 -8.47 9.42
C LYS A 77 1.63 -7.57 10.60
N GLN A 78 0.66 -7.33 11.48
CA GLN A 78 0.87 -6.50 12.66
C GLN A 78 1.89 -7.14 13.61
N ILE A 79 1.74 -8.43 13.92
CA ILE A 79 2.69 -9.17 14.76
C ILE A 79 4.10 -9.15 14.15
N TYR A 80 4.21 -9.36 12.84
CA TYR A 80 5.51 -9.34 12.17
C TYR A 80 6.15 -7.94 12.20
N ASP A 81 5.37 -6.88 11.98
CA ASP A 81 5.84 -5.49 11.96
C ASP A 81 6.29 -5.04 13.36
N GLU A 82 5.54 -5.41 14.40
CA GLU A 82 5.88 -5.11 15.79
C GLU A 82 7.16 -5.81 16.26
N ASN A 83 7.40 -7.04 15.81
CA ASN A 83 8.55 -7.87 16.25
C ASN A 83 9.70 -7.92 15.23
N TRP A 84 9.55 -7.27 14.09
CA TRP A 84 10.50 -7.37 12.99
C TRP A 84 11.92 -6.86 13.33
N GLU A 85 12.05 -5.82 14.18
CA GLU A 85 13.36 -5.30 14.60
C GLU A 85 14.06 -6.24 15.59
N ASP A 86 13.31 -7.05 16.32
CA ASP A 86 13.80 -8.00 17.30
C ASP A 86 14.30 -9.30 16.65
N ILE A 87 13.93 -9.56 15.40
CA ILE A 87 14.53 -10.65 14.62
C ILE A 87 15.98 -10.28 14.24
N LYS A 88 16.86 -10.20 15.21
CA LYS A 88 18.29 -9.94 15.02
C LYS A 88 19.08 -11.22 15.26
N VAL A 89 19.87 -11.57 14.28
CA VAL A 89 20.86 -12.65 14.41
C VAL A 89 22.18 -12.03 14.80
N ASP A 90 23.00 -12.76 15.53
CA ASP A 90 24.34 -12.32 15.93
C ASP A 90 25.11 -11.78 14.72
N SER A 91 25.95 -10.75 14.94
CA SER A 91 26.71 -10.05 13.90
C SER A 91 27.71 -10.94 13.13
N GLU A 92 28.01 -12.13 13.64
CA GLU A 92 28.83 -13.12 12.95
C GLU A 92 28.06 -13.82 11.80
N PHE A 93 26.73 -13.76 11.81
CA PHE A 93 25.86 -14.35 10.81
C PHE A 93 25.29 -13.30 9.87
N ASN A 94 25.25 -13.62 8.58
CA ASN A 94 24.46 -12.86 7.63
C ASN A 94 23.01 -13.37 7.66
N SER A 95 22.04 -12.47 7.75
CA SER A 95 20.64 -12.84 7.82
C SER A 95 19.77 -12.01 6.91
N TRP A 96 18.79 -12.66 6.30
CA TRP A 96 17.76 -12.02 5.45
C TRP A 96 16.38 -12.57 5.81
N ARG A 97 15.41 -11.75 5.60
CA ARG A 97 13.99 -12.09 5.80
C ARG A 97 13.27 -12.06 4.47
N THR A 98 12.51 -13.10 4.17
CA THR A 98 11.74 -13.25 2.95
C THR A 98 10.46 -14.06 3.21
N GLY A 99 9.72 -14.41 2.19
CA GLY A 99 8.42 -15.07 2.31
C GLY A 99 7.28 -14.07 2.17
N ASP A 100 6.07 -14.59 2.00
CA ASP A 100 4.90 -13.77 1.65
C ASP A 100 4.65 -12.65 2.67
N LEU A 101 4.76 -12.95 3.97
CA LEU A 101 4.51 -11.99 5.02
C LEU A 101 5.57 -10.88 5.07
N ALA A 102 6.85 -11.24 5.00
CA ALA A 102 7.95 -10.28 5.02
C ALA A 102 7.93 -9.35 3.81
N ILE A 103 7.63 -9.91 2.63
CA ILE A 103 7.50 -9.16 1.38
C ILE A 103 6.32 -8.17 1.49
N ASP A 104 5.17 -8.63 1.95
CA ASP A 104 3.98 -7.79 2.11
C ASP A 104 4.24 -6.59 3.03
N VAL A 105 4.84 -6.80 4.21
CA VAL A 105 5.10 -5.72 5.17
C VAL A 105 6.10 -4.71 4.60
N ILE A 106 7.16 -5.18 3.95
CA ILE A 106 8.14 -4.31 3.29
C ILE A 106 7.50 -3.52 2.14
N PHE A 107 6.66 -4.17 1.33
CA PHE A 107 5.95 -3.49 0.25
C PHE A 107 5.01 -2.42 0.78
N ASP A 108 4.22 -2.75 1.81
CA ASP A 108 3.29 -1.80 2.42
C ASP A 108 4.00 -0.57 2.97
N SER A 109 5.09 -0.76 3.71
CA SER A 109 5.87 0.35 4.28
C SER A 109 6.53 1.20 3.19
N ARG A 110 7.10 0.57 2.14
CA ARG A 110 7.72 1.28 1.02
C ARG A 110 6.71 2.07 0.20
N ILE A 111 5.55 1.47 -0.10
CA ILE A 111 4.48 2.16 -0.82
C ILE A 111 4.01 3.38 -0.03
N GLN A 112 3.79 3.26 1.27
CA GLN A 112 3.39 4.38 2.12
C GLN A 112 4.44 5.51 2.13
N ASP A 113 5.70 5.18 2.31
CA ASP A 113 6.80 6.15 2.27
C ASP A 113 6.89 6.88 0.93
N ASP A 114 6.78 6.15 -0.17
CA ASP A 114 6.87 6.70 -1.50
C ASP A 114 5.65 7.57 -1.85
N LEU A 115 4.45 7.20 -1.37
CA LEU A 115 3.25 8.02 -1.50
C LEU A 115 3.38 9.33 -0.73
N ILE A 116 3.83 9.29 0.53
CA ILE A 116 4.05 10.50 1.34
C ILE A 116 5.08 11.42 0.66
N LYS A 117 6.18 10.88 0.16
CA LYS A 117 7.19 11.65 -0.59
C LYS A 117 6.60 12.26 -1.87
N ALA A 118 5.82 11.48 -2.62
CA ALA A 118 5.16 11.95 -3.82
C ALA A 118 4.18 13.10 -3.51
N GLU A 119 3.38 12.97 -2.45
CA GLU A 119 2.43 14.02 -2.02
C GLU A 119 3.15 15.30 -1.54
N LEU A 120 4.25 15.16 -0.79
CA LEU A 120 5.05 16.30 -0.33
C LEU A 120 5.67 17.11 -1.48
N ILE A 121 5.95 16.48 -2.59
CA ILE A 121 6.51 17.14 -3.79
C ILE A 121 5.37 17.63 -4.69
N SER A 122 4.42 16.77 -5.00
CA SER A 122 3.34 17.08 -5.96
C SER A 122 2.33 18.10 -5.41
N GLY A 123 2.05 18.07 -4.11
CA GLY A 123 1.11 18.99 -3.47
C GLY A 123 1.50 20.46 -3.62
N PRO A 124 2.69 20.89 -3.17
CA PRO A 124 3.16 22.27 -3.36
C PRO A 124 3.29 22.65 -4.84
N LEU A 125 3.78 21.73 -5.70
CA LEU A 125 3.91 21.99 -7.12
C LEU A 125 2.55 22.21 -7.78
N SER A 126 1.56 21.42 -7.44
CA SER A 126 0.17 21.59 -7.92
C SER A 126 -0.42 22.93 -7.46
N LEU A 127 -0.18 23.33 -6.20
CA LEU A 127 -0.60 24.62 -5.67
C LEU A 127 0.00 25.80 -6.45
N ILE A 128 1.28 25.73 -6.78
CA ILE A 128 1.97 26.75 -7.56
C ILE A 128 1.36 26.84 -8.96
N ILE A 129 1.20 25.70 -9.63
CA ILE A 129 0.61 25.63 -10.98
C ILE A 129 -0.82 26.19 -10.96
N LEU A 130 -1.65 25.75 -10.02
CA LEU A 130 -3.01 26.24 -9.87
C LEU A 130 -3.05 27.75 -9.56
N GLY A 131 -2.13 28.24 -8.72
CA GLY A 131 -1.99 29.66 -8.42
C GLY A 131 -1.68 30.50 -9.68
N ILE A 132 -0.78 30.00 -10.53
CA ILE A 132 -0.43 30.65 -11.81
C ILE A 132 -1.65 30.63 -12.76
N VAL A 133 -2.29 29.48 -12.91
CA VAL A 133 -3.44 29.30 -13.83
C VAL A 133 -4.64 30.14 -13.39
N PHE A 134 -4.92 30.17 -12.09
CA PHE A 134 -6.04 30.94 -11.56
C PHE A 134 -5.74 32.40 -11.27
N GLY A 135 -4.48 32.79 -11.18
CA GLY A 135 -4.06 34.16 -10.89
C GLY A 135 -4.41 34.66 -9.47
N THR A 136 -5.05 33.83 -8.66
CA THR A 136 -5.38 34.13 -7.26
C THR A 136 -5.30 32.89 -6.38
N ILE A 137 -4.77 33.05 -5.18
CA ILE A 137 -4.64 31.95 -4.19
C ILE A 137 -6.02 31.39 -3.79
N ILE A 138 -7.02 32.27 -3.65
CA ILE A 138 -8.39 31.85 -3.25
C ILE A 138 -9.00 30.93 -4.30
N ALA A 139 -8.82 31.22 -5.60
CA ALA A 139 -9.35 30.38 -6.66
C ALA A 139 -8.59 29.05 -6.76
N ALA A 140 -7.31 29.01 -6.43
CA ALA A 140 -6.51 27.79 -6.36
C ALA A 140 -6.92 26.88 -5.18
N LEU A 141 -7.40 27.44 -4.08
CA LEU A 141 -7.86 26.66 -2.92
C LEU A 141 -9.18 25.92 -3.17
N LEU A 142 -10.04 26.38 -4.09
CA LEU A 142 -11.31 25.73 -4.39
C LEU A 142 -11.13 24.27 -4.89
N PRO A 143 -10.32 23.98 -5.91
CA PRO A 143 -10.07 22.61 -6.34
C PRO A 143 -9.52 21.70 -5.23
N ILE A 144 -8.66 22.24 -4.38
CA ILE A 144 -8.08 21.49 -3.26
C ILE A 144 -9.14 21.17 -2.21
N GLY A 145 -9.99 22.13 -1.88
CA GLY A 145 -11.11 21.88 -0.98
C GLY A 145 -12.05 20.81 -1.49
N VAL A 146 -12.34 20.79 -2.79
CA VAL A 146 -13.13 19.74 -3.43
C VAL A 146 -12.40 18.40 -3.37
N ALA A 147 -11.10 18.36 -3.64
CA ALA A 147 -10.31 17.13 -3.59
C ALA A 147 -10.31 16.52 -2.17
N VAL A 148 -10.10 17.34 -1.14
CA VAL A 148 -10.13 16.87 0.26
C VAL A 148 -11.52 16.31 0.60
N LEU A 149 -12.60 16.98 0.23
CA LEU A 149 -13.96 16.48 0.46
C LEU A 149 -14.23 15.18 -0.29
N THR A 150 -13.73 15.06 -1.52
CA THR A 150 -13.86 13.83 -2.32
C THR A 150 -13.14 12.66 -1.66
N VAL A 151 -11.90 12.85 -1.21
CA VAL A 151 -11.13 11.80 -0.54
C VAL A 151 -11.80 11.38 0.76
N ILE A 152 -12.20 12.33 1.62
CA ILE A 152 -12.91 12.02 2.87
C ILE A 152 -14.20 11.25 2.60
N SER A 153 -14.98 11.66 1.60
CA SER A 153 -16.23 10.98 1.23
C SER A 153 -15.98 9.57 0.72
N ALA A 154 -14.98 9.39 -0.15
CA ALA A 154 -14.61 8.09 -0.70
C ALA A 154 -14.08 7.15 0.40
N MET A 155 -13.22 7.64 1.32
CA MET A 155 -12.78 6.88 2.48
C MET A 155 -13.95 6.45 3.37
N GLY A 156 -14.91 7.36 3.62
CA GLY A 156 -16.11 7.04 4.40
C GLY A 156 -16.93 5.91 3.77
N VAL A 157 -17.13 5.95 2.45
CA VAL A 157 -17.81 4.87 1.70
C VAL A 157 -17.01 3.56 1.77
N THR A 158 -15.69 3.62 1.61
CA THR A 158 -14.82 2.44 1.67
C THR A 158 -14.84 1.78 3.05
N ILE A 159 -14.77 2.57 4.13
CA ILE A 159 -14.92 2.06 5.51
C ILE A 159 -16.30 1.44 5.73
N TRP A 160 -17.35 2.05 5.20
CA TRP A 160 -18.68 1.45 5.27
C TRP A 160 -18.74 0.12 4.50
N LEU A 161 -18.16 0.06 3.31
CA LEU A 161 -18.11 -1.13 2.47
C LEU A 161 -17.29 -2.26 3.10
N SER A 162 -16.22 -1.94 3.84
CA SER A 162 -15.38 -2.93 4.52
C SER A 162 -16.11 -3.77 5.59
N ASN A 163 -17.33 -3.35 6.01
CA ASN A 163 -18.17 -4.17 6.88
C ASN A 163 -18.88 -5.34 6.15
N VAL A 164 -18.91 -5.31 4.81
CA VAL A 164 -19.64 -6.31 4.00
C VAL A 164 -18.74 -7.03 2.99
N THR A 165 -17.55 -6.53 2.74
CA THR A 165 -16.57 -7.15 1.82
C THR A 165 -15.14 -6.84 2.28
N ASP A 166 -14.22 -7.73 1.93
CA ASP A 166 -12.79 -7.50 2.18
C ASP A 166 -12.29 -6.41 1.23
N VAL A 167 -11.77 -5.34 1.82
CA VAL A 167 -11.16 -4.22 1.08
C VAL A 167 -9.66 -4.24 1.33
N THR A 168 -8.86 -4.26 0.28
CA THR A 168 -7.41 -4.20 0.44
C THR A 168 -6.98 -2.81 0.90
N GLN A 169 -5.88 -2.73 1.64
CA GLN A 169 -5.28 -1.45 2.02
C GLN A 169 -4.81 -0.62 0.81
N TYR A 170 -4.53 -1.26 -0.32
CA TYR A 170 -4.19 -0.58 -1.58
C TYR A 170 -5.34 0.25 -2.13
N ALA A 171 -6.59 -0.11 -1.83
CA ALA A 171 -7.76 0.66 -2.26
C ALA A 171 -7.72 2.09 -1.70
N LEU A 172 -7.32 2.28 -0.44
CA LEU A 172 -7.18 3.61 0.16
C LEU A 172 -6.12 4.46 -0.55
N ASN A 173 -5.00 3.84 -0.91
CA ASN A 173 -3.92 4.52 -1.64
C ASN A 173 -4.37 4.96 -3.04
N ILE A 174 -5.09 4.10 -3.75
CA ILE A 174 -5.64 4.40 -5.08
C ILE A 174 -6.69 5.51 -4.98
N ILE A 175 -7.58 5.47 -3.99
CA ILE A 175 -8.60 6.50 -3.74
C ILE A 175 -7.92 7.86 -3.53
N THR A 176 -6.89 7.92 -2.71
CA THR A 176 -6.17 9.18 -2.45
C THR A 176 -5.49 9.69 -3.71
N LEU A 177 -4.69 8.85 -4.38
CA LEU A 177 -3.91 9.26 -5.55
C LEU A 177 -4.78 9.68 -6.74
N ILE A 178 -5.70 8.82 -7.15
CA ILE A 178 -6.59 9.08 -8.28
C ILE A 178 -7.65 10.11 -7.89
N GLY A 179 -8.19 10.02 -6.67
CA GLY A 179 -9.24 10.91 -6.18
C GLY A 179 -8.80 12.36 -6.15
N ILE A 180 -7.60 12.65 -5.66
CA ILE A 180 -7.05 14.03 -5.66
C ILE A 180 -6.86 14.51 -7.10
N GLY A 181 -6.20 13.73 -7.97
CA GLY A 181 -5.92 14.13 -9.35
C GLY A 181 -7.19 14.44 -10.13
N VAL A 182 -8.13 13.50 -10.16
CA VAL A 182 -9.39 13.66 -10.89
C VAL A 182 -10.24 14.80 -10.33
N SER A 183 -10.28 14.97 -9.00
CA SER A 183 -11.06 16.05 -8.37
C SER A 183 -10.49 17.43 -8.70
N VAL A 184 -9.17 17.58 -8.71
CA VAL A 184 -8.52 18.84 -9.08
C VAL A 184 -8.80 19.17 -10.54
N ASP A 185 -8.66 18.20 -11.46
CA ASP A 185 -8.89 18.40 -12.90
C ASP A 185 -10.33 18.79 -13.20
N TYR A 186 -11.30 18.11 -12.60
CA TYR A 186 -12.72 18.43 -12.81
C TYR A 186 -13.09 19.77 -12.18
N SER A 187 -12.53 20.09 -11.03
CA SER A 187 -12.73 21.40 -10.39
C SER A 187 -12.15 22.54 -11.23
N LEU A 188 -10.95 22.32 -11.80
CA LEU A 188 -10.30 23.25 -12.72
C LEU A 188 -11.20 23.56 -13.93
N PHE A 189 -11.75 22.49 -14.53
CA PHE A 189 -12.65 22.62 -15.67
C PHE A 189 -13.93 23.41 -15.32
N MET A 190 -14.53 23.12 -14.16
CA MET A 190 -15.71 23.85 -13.67
C MET A 190 -15.42 25.33 -13.38
N VAL A 191 -14.31 25.61 -12.68
CA VAL A 191 -13.94 26.99 -12.32
C VAL A 191 -13.60 27.81 -13.56
N ASN A 192 -12.90 27.22 -14.54
CA ASN A 192 -12.59 27.92 -15.79
C ASN A 192 -13.89 28.25 -16.57
N ARG A 193 -14.82 27.32 -16.67
CA ARG A 193 -16.11 27.57 -17.32
C ARG A 193 -16.91 28.67 -16.59
N PHE A 194 -16.93 28.65 -15.28
CA PHE A 194 -17.59 29.69 -14.48
C PHE A 194 -16.97 31.08 -14.74
N ARG A 195 -15.66 31.19 -14.78
CA ARG A 195 -14.94 32.44 -15.06
C ARG A 195 -15.20 32.95 -16.48
N GLU A 196 -15.27 32.06 -17.45
CA GLU A 196 -15.62 32.40 -18.83
C GLU A 196 -17.02 33.04 -18.89
N GLU A 197 -18.00 32.49 -18.21
CA GLU A 197 -19.36 33.02 -18.16
C GLU A 197 -19.42 34.40 -17.44
N LEU A 198 -18.65 34.58 -16.38
CA LEU A 198 -18.52 35.90 -15.73
C LEU A 198 -17.88 36.94 -16.66
N ASN A 199 -16.86 36.55 -17.42
CA ASN A 199 -16.19 37.45 -18.36
C ASN A 199 -17.11 37.86 -19.53
N HIS A 200 -18.13 37.05 -19.84
CA HIS A 200 -19.17 37.44 -20.79
C HIS A 200 -20.19 38.45 -20.20
N GLY A 201 -19.96 38.95 -18.99
CA GLY A 201 -20.81 39.96 -18.33
C GLY A 201 -22.06 39.39 -17.66
N ARG A 202 -22.15 38.07 -17.48
CA ARG A 202 -23.27 37.44 -16.79
C ARG A 202 -23.15 37.60 -15.26
N ASP A 203 -24.27 37.64 -14.58
CA ASP A 203 -24.29 37.63 -13.12
C ASP A 203 -23.88 36.24 -12.56
N ILE A 204 -23.48 36.22 -11.29
CA ILE A 204 -22.99 35.01 -10.60
C ILE A 204 -23.99 33.88 -10.69
N ARG A 205 -25.28 34.13 -10.49
CA ARG A 205 -26.33 33.11 -10.49
C ARG A 205 -26.46 32.45 -11.85
N THR A 206 -26.52 33.26 -12.91
CA THR A 206 -26.63 32.79 -14.30
C THR A 206 -25.35 32.05 -14.71
N SER A 207 -24.17 32.59 -14.38
CA SER A 207 -22.88 31.92 -14.66
C SER A 207 -22.78 30.56 -13.97
N THR A 208 -23.22 30.44 -12.72
CA THR A 208 -23.24 29.15 -12.00
C THR A 208 -24.22 28.19 -12.68
N ALA A 209 -25.42 28.60 -13.02
CA ALA A 209 -26.41 27.74 -13.66
C ALA A 209 -25.91 27.20 -15.00
N ILE A 210 -25.30 28.04 -15.84
CA ILE A 210 -24.73 27.61 -17.13
C ILE A 210 -23.55 26.68 -16.92
N THR A 211 -22.68 26.98 -15.98
CA THR A 211 -21.51 26.13 -15.66
C THR A 211 -21.96 24.72 -15.25
N VAL A 212 -22.92 24.61 -14.33
CA VAL A 212 -23.46 23.31 -13.91
C VAL A 212 -24.14 22.59 -15.06
N ALA A 213 -24.94 23.29 -15.87
CA ALA A 213 -25.65 22.70 -17.01
C ALA A 213 -24.73 22.23 -18.15
N THR A 214 -23.54 22.82 -18.28
CA THR A 214 -22.57 22.48 -19.34
C THR A 214 -21.38 21.67 -18.80
N ALA A 215 -20.47 22.30 -18.10
CA ALA A 215 -19.27 21.66 -17.55
C ALA A 215 -19.64 20.58 -16.51
N GLY A 216 -20.59 20.87 -15.60
CA GLY A 216 -21.07 19.90 -14.61
C GLY A 216 -21.65 18.64 -15.24
N LYS A 217 -22.43 18.80 -16.33
CA LYS A 217 -22.94 17.66 -17.10
C LYS A 217 -21.81 16.82 -17.71
N ALA A 218 -20.78 17.46 -18.28
CA ALA A 218 -19.64 16.76 -18.85
C ALA A 218 -18.85 16.00 -17.77
N VAL A 219 -18.60 16.62 -16.62
CA VAL A 219 -17.96 15.98 -15.47
C VAL A 219 -18.75 14.76 -14.97
N PHE A 220 -20.06 14.88 -14.85
CA PHE A 220 -20.94 13.80 -14.42
C PHE A 220 -20.85 12.58 -15.35
N PHE A 221 -20.97 12.78 -16.67
CA PHE A 221 -20.86 11.69 -17.64
C PHE A 221 -19.46 11.09 -17.69
N SER A 222 -18.41 11.92 -17.57
CA SER A 222 -17.03 11.44 -17.48
C SER A 222 -16.83 10.55 -16.23
N GLY A 223 -17.37 10.99 -15.08
CA GLY A 223 -17.31 10.20 -13.84
C GLY A 223 -18.01 8.84 -13.98
N ILE A 224 -19.19 8.80 -14.61
CA ILE A 224 -19.88 7.54 -14.90
C ILE A 224 -19.05 6.64 -15.82
N THR A 225 -18.43 7.21 -16.85
CA THR A 225 -17.60 6.44 -17.79
C THR A 225 -16.40 5.81 -17.07
N VAL A 226 -15.73 6.56 -16.19
CA VAL A 226 -14.63 6.04 -15.36
C VAL A 226 -15.14 4.94 -14.42
N ALA A 227 -16.28 5.16 -13.75
CA ALA A 227 -16.87 4.16 -12.87
C ALA A 227 -17.19 2.85 -13.61
N ILE A 228 -17.80 2.92 -14.80
CA ILE A 228 -18.07 1.74 -15.63
C ILE A 228 -16.76 1.04 -16.05
N GLY A 229 -15.75 1.81 -16.42
CA GLY A 229 -14.42 1.26 -16.78
C GLY A 229 -13.78 0.50 -15.61
N LEU A 230 -13.83 1.06 -14.40
CA LEU A 230 -13.31 0.41 -13.20
C LEU A 230 -14.15 -0.82 -12.79
N MET A 231 -15.48 -0.77 -12.95
CA MET A 231 -16.33 -1.95 -12.71
C MET A 231 -15.96 -3.14 -13.62
N GLY A 232 -15.36 -2.89 -14.78
CA GLY A 232 -14.84 -3.94 -15.64
C GLY A 232 -13.78 -4.82 -14.95
N MET A 233 -13.07 -4.29 -13.97
CA MET A 233 -12.07 -5.05 -13.18
C MET A 233 -12.71 -6.15 -12.31
N LEU A 234 -14.00 -6.01 -11.96
CA LEU A 234 -14.71 -7.04 -11.19
C LEU A 234 -14.88 -8.37 -11.94
N PHE A 235 -14.72 -8.36 -13.27
CA PHE A 235 -14.80 -9.57 -14.10
C PHE A 235 -13.49 -10.38 -14.14
N PHE A 236 -12.40 -9.86 -13.54
CA PHE A 236 -11.11 -10.57 -13.47
C PHE A 236 -11.01 -11.33 -12.15
N GLU A 237 -11.61 -12.51 -12.11
CA GLU A 237 -11.50 -13.42 -10.96
C GLU A 237 -10.05 -13.90 -10.75
N ASN A 238 -9.65 -14.10 -9.49
CA ASN A 238 -8.33 -14.62 -9.07
C ASN A 238 -7.10 -13.71 -9.29
N THR A 239 -7.28 -12.42 -9.53
CA THR A 239 -6.15 -11.49 -9.73
C THR A 239 -5.92 -10.53 -8.57
N GLY A 240 -6.73 -10.54 -7.51
CA GLY A 240 -6.73 -9.55 -6.45
C GLY A 240 -7.27 -8.17 -6.88
N LEU A 241 -7.52 -7.96 -8.18
CA LEU A 241 -8.07 -6.71 -8.73
C LEU A 241 -9.51 -6.38 -8.25
N PRO A 242 -10.41 -7.37 -8.03
CA PRO A 242 -11.74 -7.07 -7.53
C PRO A 242 -11.79 -6.37 -6.17
N SER A 243 -10.73 -6.48 -5.37
CA SER A 243 -10.64 -5.88 -4.03
C SER A 243 -9.99 -4.49 -4.01
N LEU A 244 -9.50 -4.01 -5.17
CA LEU A 244 -9.03 -2.64 -5.36
C LEU A 244 -10.19 -1.68 -5.65
#